data_26bb8965428a012c04f24e49eb933964
#
_entry.id   26bb8965428a012c04f24e49eb933964
#
_cell.length_a   1.000
_cell.length_b   1.000
_cell.length_c   1.000
_cell.angle_alpha   90.00
_cell.angle_beta   90.00
_cell.angle_gamma   90.00
#
_symmetry.space_group_name_H-M   'P 1'
#
loop_
_entity.id
_entity.type
_entity.pdbx_description
1 polymer ?
#
loop_
_entity_poly.entity_id
_entity_poly.type
_entity_poly.pdbx_seq_one_letter_code
_entity_poly.pdbx_strand_id
1 'polypeptide(L)'
;MKQNKHVFIILSSGIFHTYVEAAFDSELLAIAYMQKRLDAVRAKHKRGYGGRWLTEPDGSRTVTLRMYNQPHIQLNLQKLTVQPHM
;
A
#
# COMPACT_ATOMS: atom_id res chain seq x y z
N MET A 1 5.70 -27.97 -15.19
CA MET A 1 6.00 -26.62 -15.71
C MET A 1 6.04 -25.63 -14.55
N LYS A 2 7.08 -24.84 -14.50
CA LYS A 2 7.21 -23.85 -13.45
C LYS A 2 6.47 -22.56 -13.85
N GLN A 3 5.74 -22.01 -12.91
CA GLN A 3 5.01 -20.76 -13.15
C GLN A 3 5.65 -19.66 -12.31
N ASN A 4 5.65 -18.46 -12.85
CA ASN A 4 6.08 -17.30 -12.13
C ASN A 4 5.06 -16.99 -11.03
N LYS A 5 5.59 -16.65 -9.87
CA LYS A 5 4.74 -16.22 -8.77
C LYS A 5 4.71 -14.70 -8.73
N HIS A 6 3.57 -14.17 -8.36
CA HIS A 6 3.42 -12.75 -8.13
C HIS A 6 3.31 -12.50 -6.64
N VAL A 7 4.02 -11.50 -6.18
CA VAL A 7 3.94 -11.05 -4.80
C VAL A 7 3.56 -9.59 -4.84
N PHE A 8 2.58 -9.24 -4.03
CA PHE A 8 2.09 -7.87 -3.95
C PHE A 8 2.57 -7.29 -2.63
N ILE A 9 3.51 -6.36 -2.72
CA ILE A 9 4.09 -5.74 -1.54
C ILE A 9 3.49 -4.35 -1.35
N ILE A 10 3.34 -3.98 -0.10
CA ILE A 10 2.86 -2.65 0.26
C ILE A 10 4.01 -1.92 0.92
N LEU A 11 4.49 -0.89 0.23
CA LEU A 11 5.56 -0.03 0.72
C LEU A 11 4.95 1.14 1.48
N SER A 12 5.41 1.34 2.69
CA SER A 12 5.02 2.48 3.50
C SER A 12 6.11 3.51 3.45
N SER A 13 5.78 4.71 2.99
CA SER A 13 6.73 5.82 2.90
C SER A 13 6.28 6.96 3.81
N GLY A 14 7.17 7.38 4.70
CA GLY A 14 6.97 8.56 5.53
C GLY A 14 8.03 9.61 5.20
N ILE A 15 8.30 10.49 6.16
CA ILE A 15 9.29 11.54 5.96
C ILE A 15 10.71 10.97 5.91
N PHE A 16 11.01 9.98 6.75
CA PHE A 16 12.38 9.51 6.92
C PHE A 16 12.63 8.11 6.38
N HIS A 17 11.60 7.30 6.24
CA HIS A 17 11.79 5.89 5.94
C HIS A 17 10.79 5.39 4.92
N THR A 18 11.25 4.44 4.12
CA THR A 18 10.39 3.61 3.28
C THR A 18 10.68 2.17 3.66
N TYR A 19 9.64 1.40 3.94
CA TYR A 19 9.80 0.00 4.29
C TYR A 19 8.62 -0.81 3.78
N VAL A 20 8.83 -2.13 3.71
CA VAL A 20 7.76 -3.04 3.34
C VAL A 20 6.86 -3.23 4.56
N GLU A 21 5.63 -2.76 4.46
CA GLU A 21 4.68 -2.89 5.56
C GLU A 21 4.00 -4.24 5.55
N ALA A 22 3.71 -4.78 4.36
CA ALA A 22 3.00 -6.06 4.23
C ALA A 22 3.28 -6.65 2.86
N ALA A 23 3.06 -7.96 2.73
CA ALA A 23 3.19 -8.66 1.47
C ALA A 23 2.08 -9.70 1.37
N PHE A 24 1.55 -9.87 0.17
CA PHE A 24 0.45 -10.78 -0.10
C PHE A 24 0.69 -11.50 -1.42
N ASP A 25 0.12 -12.69 -1.55
CA ASP A 25 0.14 -13.41 -2.82
C ASP A 25 -1.08 -13.09 -3.68
N SER A 26 -1.97 -12.23 -3.22
CA SER A 26 -3.18 -11.84 -3.91
C SER A 26 -3.30 -10.32 -3.94
N GLU A 27 -3.57 -9.78 -5.13
CA GLU A 27 -3.81 -8.35 -5.27
C GLU A 27 -5.03 -7.90 -4.48
N LEU A 28 -6.08 -8.72 -4.47
CA LEU A 28 -7.30 -8.38 -3.74
C LEU A 28 -7.04 -8.26 -2.25
N LEU A 29 -6.22 -9.16 -1.69
CA LEU A 29 -5.86 -9.09 -0.28
C LEU A 29 -5.02 -7.85 0.02
N ALA A 30 -4.11 -7.50 -0.89
CA ALA A 30 -3.28 -6.32 -0.72
C ALA A 30 -4.14 -5.05 -0.74
N ILE A 31 -5.06 -4.96 -1.70
CA ILE A 31 -5.95 -3.80 -1.80
C ILE A 31 -6.84 -3.71 -0.56
N ALA A 32 -7.36 -4.85 -0.09
CA ALA A 32 -8.19 -4.87 1.11
C ALA A 32 -7.41 -4.39 2.33
N TYR A 33 -6.14 -4.77 2.43
CA TYR A 33 -5.29 -4.30 3.51
C TYR A 33 -5.11 -2.78 3.46
N MET A 34 -4.84 -2.23 2.28
CA MET A 34 -4.67 -0.79 2.12
C MET A 34 -5.95 -0.04 2.47
N GLN A 35 -7.10 -0.57 2.04
CA GLN A 35 -8.39 0.04 2.36
C GLN A 35 -8.65 0.02 3.86
N LYS A 36 -8.28 -1.08 4.52
CA LYS A 36 -8.44 -1.20 5.97
C LYS A 36 -7.60 -0.16 6.71
N ARG A 37 -6.38 0.09 6.23
CA ARG A 37 -5.52 1.13 6.79
C ARG A 37 -6.16 2.51 6.62
N LEU A 38 -6.71 2.79 5.44
CA LEU A 38 -7.38 4.04 5.18
C LEU A 38 -8.61 4.21 6.06
N ASP A 39 -9.43 3.16 6.20
CA ASP A 39 -10.62 3.19 7.03
C ASP A 39 -10.26 3.44 8.50
N ALA A 40 -9.18 2.85 8.98
CA ALA A 40 -8.73 3.04 10.34
C ALA A 40 -8.35 4.51 10.61
N VAL A 41 -7.68 5.14 9.65
CA VAL A 41 -7.32 6.55 9.79
C VAL A 41 -8.57 7.43 9.76
N ARG A 42 -9.50 7.14 8.84
CA ARG A 42 -10.74 7.90 8.74
C ARG A 42 -11.59 7.78 10.02
N ALA A 43 -11.61 6.60 10.63
CA ALA A 43 -12.37 6.39 11.85
C ALA A 43 -11.76 7.15 13.03
N LYS A 44 -10.43 7.26 13.05
CA LYS A 44 -9.72 7.92 14.14
C LYS A 44 -9.72 9.43 14.01
N HIS A 45 -9.65 9.93 12.79
CA HIS A 45 -9.53 11.36 12.52
C HIS A 45 -10.74 11.84 11.72
N LYS A 46 -11.42 12.86 12.22
CA LYS A 46 -12.60 13.41 11.57
C LYS A 46 -12.23 14.67 10.79
N ARG A 47 -13.05 15.02 9.80
CA ARG A 47 -13.02 16.29 9.05
C ARG A 47 -11.69 16.52 8.30
N GLY A 48 -11.65 16.11 7.06
CA GLY A 48 -10.53 16.41 6.17
C GLY A 48 -9.31 15.55 6.35
N TYR A 49 -9.31 14.70 7.35
CA TYR A 49 -8.25 13.72 7.55
C TYR A 49 -8.70 12.37 7.01
N GLY A 50 -7.76 11.49 6.80
CA GLY A 50 -8.02 10.18 6.22
C GLY A 50 -7.10 9.95 5.05
N GLY A 51 -7.50 10.40 3.87
CA GLY A 51 -6.69 10.24 2.70
C GLY A 51 -7.50 9.73 1.51
N ARG A 52 -6.80 9.30 0.48
CA ARG A 52 -7.46 8.88 -0.75
C ARG A 52 -6.58 7.93 -1.55
N TRP A 53 -7.23 7.25 -2.48
CA TRP A 53 -6.57 6.43 -3.48
C TRP A 53 -6.08 7.28 -4.63
N LEU A 54 -4.88 6.94 -5.11
CA LEU A 54 -4.30 7.55 -6.30
C LEU A 54 -3.77 6.45 -7.20
N THR A 55 -3.82 6.68 -8.51
CA THR A 55 -3.17 5.79 -9.47
C THR A 55 -1.92 6.52 -9.97
N GLU A 56 -0.77 5.87 -9.81
CA GLU A 56 0.49 6.44 -10.25
C GLU A 56 0.67 6.29 -11.76
N PRO A 57 1.58 7.08 -12.37
CA PRO A 57 1.82 6.98 -13.82
C PRO A 57 2.24 5.58 -14.28
N ASP A 58 2.89 4.79 -13.44
CA ASP A 58 3.29 3.42 -13.78
C ASP A 58 2.16 2.41 -13.59
N GLY A 59 0.96 2.88 -13.22
CA GLY A 59 -0.19 2.00 -13.00
C GLY A 59 -0.32 1.46 -11.60
N SER A 60 0.67 1.68 -10.73
CA SER A 60 0.57 1.23 -9.35
C SER A 60 -0.44 2.08 -8.58
N ARG A 61 -0.94 1.54 -7.49
CA ARG A 61 -1.92 2.23 -6.66
C ARG A 61 -1.27 2.72 -5.38
N THR A 62 -1.65 3.91 -4.97
CA THR A 62 -1.14 4.53 -3.75
C THR A 62 -2.31 5.01 -2.91
N VAL A 63 -2.21 4.81 -1.60
CA VAL A 63 -3.13 5.40 -0.64
C VAL A 63 -2.34 6.40 0.18
N THR A 64 -2.81 7.65 0.20
CA THR A 64 -2.22 8.67 1.06
C THR A 64 -3.00 8.71 2.35
N LEU A 65 -2.30 8.59 3.48
CA LEU A 65 -2.88 8.66 4.81
C LEU A 65 -2.52 10.00 5.42
N ARG A 66 -3.54 10.79 5.74
CA ARG A 66 -3.38 12.14 6.29
C ARG A 66 -3.89 12.14 7.73
N MET A 67 -3.00 12.38 8.66
CA MET A 67 -3.31 12.33 10.08
C MET A 67 -3.01 13.67 10.72
N TYR A 68 -3.82 14.02 11.72
CA TYR A 68 -3.64 15.28 12.44
C TYR A 68 -2.34 15.25 13.26
N ASN A 69 -1.55 16.31 13.12
CA ASN A 69 -0.28 16.48 13.83
C ASN A 69 0.72 15.34 13.64
N GLN A 70 0.59 14.62 12.52
CA GLN A 70 1.54 13.54 12.20
C GLN A 70 1.96 13.67 10.74
N PRO A 71 3.15 13.19 10.40
CA PRO A 71 3.56 13.16 9.00
C PRO A 71 2.62 12.33 8.16
N HIS A 72 2.41 12.76 6.94
CA HIS A 72 1.61 11.98 6.00
C HIS A 72 2.38 10.72 5.63
N ILE A 73 1.64 9.64 5.45
CA ILE A 73 2.20 8.34 5.05
C ILE A 73 1.56 7.96 3.72
N GLN A 74 2.37 7.39 2.83
CA GLN A 74 1.88 6.85 1.58
C GLN A 74 2.09 5.34 1.57
N LEU A 75 1.04 4.62 1.22
CA LEU A 75 1.11 3.17 0.99
C LEU A 75 1.06 2.95 -0.51
N ASN A 76 2.10 2.34 -1.06
CA ASN A 76 2.20 2.07 -2.48
C ASN A 76 2.20 0.57 -2.72
N LEU A 77 1.31 0.13 -3.61
CA LEU A 77 1.18 -1.28 -3.96
C LEU A 77 2.08 -1.58 -5.17
N GLN A 78 3.03 -2.47 -4.97
CA GLN A 78 3.93 -2.91 -6.01
C GLN A 78 3.74 -4.40 -6.28
N LYS A 79 3.69 -4.74 -7.55
CA LYS A 79 3.63 -6.13 -7.98
C LYS A 79 5.00 -6.60 -8.37
N LEU A 80 5.48 -7.64 -7.72
CA LEU A 80 6.75 -8.27 -8.05
C LEU A 80 6.50 -9.64 -8.63
N THR A 81 7.24 -9.96 -9.67
CA THR A 81 7.20 -11.29 -10.24
C THR A 81 8.44 -12.04 -9.79
N VAL A 82 8.22 -13.16 -9.12
CA VAL A 82 9.30 -14.00 -8.64
C VAL A 82 9.43 -15.16 -9.59
N GLN A 83 10.59 -15.24 -10.26
CA GLN A 83 10.85 -16.33 -11.20
C GLN A 83 11.39 -17.53 -10.45
N PRO A 84 10.99 -18.74 -10.86
CA PRO A 84 11.53 -19.93 -10.23
C PRO A 84 13.03 -20.04 -10.48
N HIS A 85 13.73 -20.51 -9.47
CA HIS A 85 15.14 -20.80 -9.58
C HIS A 85 15.33 -22.08 -10.39
N MET A 86 16.31 -22.04 -11.23
CA MET A 86 16.64 -23.22 -12.03
C MET A 86 17.97 -23.80 -11.59
#